data_e50c34f1ab0c049256cb33d605159be7
#
_entry.id   e50c34f1ab0c049256cb33d605159be7
#
_cell.length_a   1.000
_cell.length_b   1.000
_cell.length_c   1.000
_cell.angle_alpha   90.00
_cell.angle_beta   90.00
_cell.angle_gamma   90.00
#
_symmetry.space_group_name_H-M   'P 1'
#
loop_
_entity.id
_entity.type
_entity.pdbx_description
1 polymer ?
#
loop_
_entity_poly.entity_id
_entity_poly.type
_entity_poly.pdbx_seq_one_letter_code
_entity_poly.pdbx_strand_id
1 'polypeptide(L)'
;MFWNKKNILIVLGLALVLAVAVVNADYIIGTPTDIGSGTSPSVSTDGLSLYVDSYQKPGGYGGYDIWLYTRETIYDDWSGPVNIGSPINNSYGQGNPDIWADGLTLIFDDDRPGGPGGYSDMWISTRVAIDEPWSEPVPLSVNSPYDDSHSSVTSDGLLLFFCSDRPGGFGGRDIYFSTRATINDDWSEPVNLGPIVNSSFRESGVDVSSDGLMLFFDSDRPGGYGGRDIWVTTRASTEDEWGVPMNLGPNVNTSSNDITPCISADGSSLYFYSNGSLRQVPIIPLVDLNGDGFFDIDDLVIVIKNWDTNEPSCDISPTPFGDGIVDKKDLEIFMSYWGQEVNDPTLIAHWPLDEVTNGIFTKEKVTNHSAFVFGEPNCHPDSGIVNGAIELDGVDDYVAAESNFNPASGPFSIFAWIKGGLPYQTIISQADGTNWLSTSAADGSLITELGTSVGLSQAVITDGQWHHIGLVWDGTKRFLYVDDKVVAQDTQVNLSGSGGNLLFGTGSNMEIGTFWTGMIDDVRIYNRAITP
;
A
#
# COMPACT_ATOMS: atom_id res chain seq x y z
N MET A 1 18.09 -34.65 -61.53
CA MET A 1 19.05 -34.16 -60.54
C MET A 1 18.26 -33.72 -59.32
N PHE A 2 18.34 -34.52 -58.30
CA PHE A 2 17.42 -34.46 -57.15
C PHE A 2 17.86 -33.43 -56.16
N TRP A 3 16.93 -32.59 -55.70
CA TRP A 3 17.10 -31.77 -54.50
C TRP A 3 16.07 -32.16 -53.46
N ASN A 4 16.58 -32.65 -52.37
CA ASN A 4 15.89 -33.22 -51.24
C ASN A 4 15.41 -32.08 -50.32
N LYS A 5 14.10 -32.01 -50.05
CA LYS A 5 13.50 -31.12 -49.06
C LYS A 5 13.80 -31.70 -47.68
N LYS A 6 14.70 -31.07 -46.94
CA LYS A 6 14.84 -31.30 -45.51
C LYS A 6 13.71 -30.59 -44.77
N ASN A 7 12.93 -31.38 -44.07
CA ASN A 7 11.95 -30.93 -43.09
C ASN A 7 12.65 -30.15 -41.98
N ILE A 8 12.35 -28.85 -41.86
CA ILE A 8 12.67 -28.06 -40.68
C ILE A 8 11.52 -28.27 -39.70
N LEU A 9 11.78 -29.09 -38.70
CA LEU A 9 10.93 -29.22 -37.53
C LEU A 9 11.12 -27.92 -36.70
N ILE A 10 10.19 -26.98 -36.77
CA ILE A 10 10.13 -25.87 -35.86
C ILE A 10 9.55 -26.41 -34.55
N VAL A 11 10.42 -26.71 -33.61
CA VAL A 11 10.04 -26.89 -32.21
C VAL A 11 9.69 -25.52 -31.69
N LEU A 12 8.41 -25.19 -31.69
CA LEU A 12 7.85 -24.08 -30.88
C LEU A 12 8.01 -24.48 -29.41
N GLY A 13 9.15 -24.13 -28.82
CA GLY A 13 9.29 -24.07 -27.38
C GLY A 13 8.35 -22.99 -26.89
N LEU A 14 7.19 -23.37 -26.35
CA LEU A 14 6.40 -22.53 -25.48
C LEU A 14 7.28 -22.29 -24.24
N ALA A 15 8.07 -21.23 -24.26
CA ALA A 15 8.55 -20.62 -23.04
C ALA A 15 7.31 -19.99 -22.40
N LEU A 16 6.68 -20.72 -21.49
CA LEU A 16 5.76 -20.16 -20.51
C LEU A 16 6.63 -19.28 -19.62
N VAL A 17 6.81 -18.04 -20.02
CA VAL A 17 7.25 -17.00 -19.08
C VAL A 17 6.06 -16.83 -18.15
N LEU A 18 6.07 -17.56 -17.04
CA LEU A 18 5.38 -17.15 -15.84
C LEU A 18 6.07 -15.84 -15.42
N ALA A 19 5.59 -14.73 -15.95
CA ALA A 19 5.74 -13.46 -15.29
C ALA A 19 4.96 -13.61 -13.97
N VAL A 20 5.64 -14.08 -12.94
CA VAL A 20 5.25 -13.79 -11.57
C VAL A 20 5.44 -12.28 -11.52
N ALA A 21 4.37 -11.53 -11.68
CA ALA A 21 4.33 -10.16 -11.25
C ALA A 21 4.58 -10.21 -9.74
N VAL A 22 5.81 -10.01 -9.35
CA VAL A 22 6.16 -9.66 -7.98
C VAL A 22 5.57 -8.26 -7.85
N VAL A 23 4.37 -8.19 -7.32
CA VAL A 23 3.80 -6.94 -6.83
C VAL A 23 4.61 -6.64 -5.56
N ASN A 24 5.73 -5.98 -5.72
CA ASN A 24 6.34 -5.26 -4.62
C ASN A 24 5.45 -4.04 -4.42
N ALA A 25 4.63 -4.06 -3.40
CA ALA A 25 3.83 -2.91 -3.02
C ALA A 25 4.77 -1.94 -2.29
N ASP A 26 5.20 -0.92 -3.00
CA ASP A 26 5.99 0.19 -2.45
C ASP A 26 5.11 1.18 -1.68
N TYR A 27 3.88 0.75 -1.45
CA TYR A 27 2.86 1.44 -0.68
C TYR A 27 2.24 0.51 0.33
N ILE A 28 2.02 1.08 1.51
CA ILE A 28 1.22 0.45 2.52
C ILE A 28 -0.20 0.97 2.39
N ILE A 29 -1.10 0.05 2.10
CA ILE A 29 -2.51 0.29 2.30
C ILE A 29 -2.79 0.09 3.79
N GLY A 30 -3.04 1.18 4.49
CA GLY A 30 -3.26 1.17 5.94
C GLY A 30 -4.57 0.48 6.34
N THR A 31 -5.00 0.69 7.58
CA THR A 31 -6.26 0.13 8.07
C THR A 31 -7.44 0.99 7.62
N PRO A 32 -8.47 0.41 6.98
CA PRO A 32 -9.65 1.17 6.59
C PRO A 32 -10.42 1.71 7.81
N THR A 33 -10.80 2.98 7.73
CA THR A 33 -11.68 3.66 8.70
C THR A 33 -13.08 3.80 8.14
N ASP A 34 -14.08 3.75 9.01
CA ASP A 34 -15.49 3.94 8.67
C ASP A 34 -15.81 5.45 8.63
N ILE A 35 -16.31 5.94 7.50
CA ILE A 35 -16.76 7.33 7.37
C ILE A 35 -18.25 7.46 7.71
N GLY A 36 -19.03 6.42 7.41
CA GLY A 36 -20.48 6.43 7.61
C GLY A 36 -21.27 5.86 6.44
N SER A 37 -22.46 6.41 6.20
CA SER A 37 -23.41 5.90 5.21
C SER A 37 -23.26 6.56 3.86
N GLY A 38 -23.34 5.79 2.80
CA GLY A 38 -23.28 6.22 1.41
C GLY A 38 -22.51 5.23 0.57
N THR A 39 -22.67 5.33 -0.73
CA THR A 39 -21.93 4.56 -1.73
C THR A 39 -21.33 5.52 -2.76
N SER A 40 -20.52 5.01 -3.68
CA SER A 40 -19.96 5.76 -4.80
C SER A 40 -19.32 7.10 -4.40
N PRO A 41 -18.27 7.08 -3.59
CA PRO A 41 -17.61 8.31 -3.14
C PRO A 41 -16.96 9.05 -4.32
N SER A 42 -16.95 10.39 -4.24
CA SER A 42 -16.11 11.25 -5.07
C SER A 42 -15.62 12.42 -4.22
N VAL A 43 -14.31 12.53 -4.04
CA VAL A 43 -13.67 13.51 -3.18
C VAL A 43 -13.15 14.71 -3.99
N SER A 44 -13.37 15.92 -3.48
CA SER A 44 -12.84 17.15 -4.10
C SER A 44 -11.29 17.16 -4.07
N THR A 45 -10.69 17.88 -5.00
CA THR A 45 -9.22 18.00 -5.13
C THR A 45 -8.53 18.48 -3.85
N ASP A 46 -9.18 19.36 -3.08
CA ASP A 46 -8.65 19.84 -1.79
C ASP A 46 -8.87 18.83 -0.64
N GLY A 47 -9.57 17.72 -0.90
CA GLY A 47 -9.87 16.70 0.09
C GLY A 47 -10.88 17.12 1.16
N LEU A 48 -11.59 18.25 1.02
CA LEU A 48 -12.46 18.80 2.05
C LEU A 48 -13.94 18.54 1.85
N SER A 49 -14.34 18.09 0.65
CA SER A 49 -15.71 17.74 0.26
C SER A 49 -15.76 16.31 -0.27
N LEU A 50 -16.68 15.49 0.22
CA LEU A 50 -16.88 14.11 -0.23
C LEU A 50 -18.35 13.92 -0.62
N TYR A 51 -18.56 13.77 -1.92
CA TYR A 51 -19.87 13.47 -2.50
C TYR A 51 -20.12 11.97 -2.46
N VAL A 52 -21.33 11.56 -2.12
CA VAL A 52 -21.74 10.15 -2.07
C VAL A 52 -23.20 10.04 -2.52
N ASP A 53 -23.61 8.87 -2.95
CA ASP A 53 -25.03 8.57 -3.09
C ASP A 53 -25.56 7.78 -1.89
N SER A 54 -26.87 7.83 -1.68
CA SER A 54 -27.54 7.04 -0.64
C SER A 54 -29.01 6.76 -0.99
N TYR A 55 -29.40 5.49 -0.85
CA TYR A 55 -30.74 5.04 -1.15
C TYR A 55 -31.72 5.36 -0.02
N GLN A 56 -32.82 6.03 -0.36
CA GLN A 56 -33.96 6.32 0.55
C GLN A 56 -33.57 6.87 1.93
N LYS A 57 -32.50 7.66 2.02
CA LYS A 57 -32.11 8.31 3.27
C LYS A 57 -33.16 9.37 3.65
N PRO A 58 -33.54 9.48 4.94
CA PRO A 58 -34.47 10.52 5.40
C PRO A 58 -33.98 11.93 5.03
N GLY A 59 -34.87 12.70 4.39
CA GLY A 59 -34.55 14.03 3.84
C GLY A 59 -34.14 14.02 2.38
N GLY A 60 -34.18 12.87 1.70
CA GLY A 60 -33.99 12.74 0.27
C GLY A 60 -35.24 13.08 -0.53
N TYR A 61 -35.08 13.18 -1.86
CA TYR A 61 -36.12 13.55 -2.81
C TYR A 61 -36.72 12.33 -3.53
N GLY A 62 -35.97 11.26 -3.70
CA GLY A 62 -36.37 10.11 -4.51
C GLY A 62 -35.82 8.77 -4.04
N GLY A 63 -35.31 7.97 -5.00
CA GLY A 63 -34.66 6.68 -4.75
C GLY A 63 -33.28 6.83 -4.15
N TYR A 64 -32.29 6.99 -5.02
CA TYR A 64 -30.98 7.45 -4.64
C TYR A 64 -30.93 8.96 -4.74
N ASP A 65 -30.21 9.60 -3.83
CA ASP A 65 -29.89 11.04 -3.83
C ASP A 65 -28.39 11.22 -3.58
N ILE A 66 -27.84 12.33 -4.06
CA ILE A 66 -26.45 12.71 -3.80
C ILE A 66 -26.39 13.54 -2.52
N TRP A 67 -25.44 13.19 -1.65
CA TRP A 67 -25.19 13.79 -0.35
C TRP A 67 -23.75 14.26 -0.26
N LEU A 68 -23.48 15.22 0.60
CA LEU A 68 -22.18 15.86 0.80
C LEU A 68 -21.72 15.72 2.26
N TYR A 69 -20.57 15.12 2.47
CA TYR A 69 -19.78 15.25 3.68
C TYR A 69 -18.76 16.37 3.53
N THR A 70 -18.44 17.05 4.61
CA THR A 70 -17.42 18.12 4.63
C THR A 70 -16.53 17.99 5.85
N ARG A 71 -15.30 18.56 5.77
CA ARG A 71 -14.37 18.72 6.89
C ARG A 71 -13.61 20.02 6.74
N GLU A 72 -13.07 20.56 7.85
CA GLU A 72 -12.35 21.84 7.83
C GLU A 72 -10.92 21.68 7.34
N THR A 73 -10.26 20.55 7.70
CA THR A 73 -8.93 20.16 7.22
C THR A 73 -8.91 18.68 6.85
N ILE A 74 -7.89 18.26 6.12
CA ILE A 74 -7.71 16.84 5.73
C ILE A 74 -7.49 15.90 6.93
N TYR A 75 -7.19 16.45 8.11
CA TYR A 75 -6.96 15.71 9.36
C TYR A 75 -8.21 15.61 10.24
N ASP A 76 -9.28 16.31 9.90
CA ASP A 76 -10.52 16.30 10.67
C ASP A 76 -11.44 15.16 10.23
N ASP A 77 -12.30 14.74 11.16
CA ASP A 77 -13.38 13.80 10.87
C ASP A 77 -14.42 14.41 9.91
N TRP A 78 -15.02 13.57 9.09
CA TRP A 78 -16.07 13.98 8.18
C TRP A 78 -17.36 14.36 8.92
N SER A 79 -17.91 15.52 8.61
CA SER A 79 -19.19 16.04 9.09
C SER A 79 -20.27 15.90 8.03
N GLY A 80 -21.48 15.49 8.40
CA GLY A 80 -22.59 15.31 7.47
C GLY A 80 -23.19 13.91 7.54
N PRO A 81 -23.75 13.38 6.44
CA PRO A 81 -23.89 14.06 5.15
C PRO A 81 -25.13 14.95 5.06
N VAL A 82 -25.06 15.97 4.20
CA VAL A 82 -26.15 16.89 3.88
C VAL A 82 -26.62 16.63 2.44
N ASN A 83 -27.95 16.58 2.21
CA ASN A 83 -28.50 16.44 0.85
C ASN A 83 -28.17 17.69 0.02
N ILE A 84 -27.59 17.53 -1.19
CA ILE A 84 -27.19 18.68 -2.01
C ILE A 84 -28.36 19.39 -2.70
N GLY A 85 -29.56 18.81 -2.66
CA GLY A 85 -30.80 19.44 -3.10
C GLY A 85 -31.00 19.52 -4.61
N SER A 86 -32.11 20.19 -4.96
CA SER A 86 -32.45 20.49 -6.37
C SER A 86 -31.52 21.59 -6.93
N PRO A 87 -31.21 21.56 -8.25
CA PRO A 87 -31.81 20.71 -9.30
C PRO A 87 -31.11 19.34 -9.48
N ILE A 88 -30.06 19.06 -8.72
CA ILE A 88 -29.40 17.77 -8.82
C ILE A 88 -30.34 16.66 -8.38
N ASN A 89 -30.69 16.62 -7.09
CA ASN A 89 -31.61 15.64 -6.53
C ASN A 89 -33.08 15.95 -6.89
N ASN A 90 -33.78 14.92 -7.27
CA ASN A 90 -35.21 15.00 -7.69
C ASN A 90 -35.96 13.70 -7.33
N SER A 91 -37.15 13.50 -7.85
CA SER A 91 -37.99 12.30 -7.56
C SER A 91 -37.50 11.00 -8.22
N TYR A 92 -36.46 11.06 -9.04
CA TYR A 92 -35.77 9.92 -9.67
C TYR A 92 -34.56 9.49 -8.84
N GLY A 93 -33.75 8.56 -9.35
CA GLY A 93 -32.52 8.12 -8.67
C GLY A 93 -31.31 8.87 -9.19
N GLN A 94 -30.55 9.51 -8.32
CA GLN A 94 -29.28 10.14 -8.63
C GLN A 94 -28.15 9.42 -7.89
N GLY A 95 -27.13 8.93 -8.63
CA GLY A 95 -26.03 8.16 -8.08
C GLY A 95 -24.69 8.45 -8.72
N ASN A 96 -23.66 7.76 -8.24
CA ASN A 96 -22.32 7.77 -8.79
C ASN A 96 -21.80 9.19 -9.12
N PRO A 97 -21.77 10.11 -8.14
CA PRO A 97 -21.27 11.46 -8.35
C PRO A 97 -19.78 11.42 -8.71
N ASP A 98 -19.36 12.31 -9.60
CA ASP A 98 -17.97 12.61 -9.94
C ASP A 98 -17.79 14.13 -9.92
N ILE A 99 -17.16 14.64 -8.84
CA ILE A 99 -16.84 16.07 -8.71
C ILE A 99 -15.51 16.35 -9.39
N TRP A 100 -15.54 17.13 -10.47
CA TRP A 100 -14.33 17.43 -11.20
C TRP A 100 -13.37 18.33 -10.42
N ALA A 101 -12.10 18.32 -10.83
CA ALA A 101 -10.99 19.00 -10.18
C ALA A 101 -11.21 20.52 -9.92
N ASP A 102 -12.05 21.18 -10.71
CA ASP A 102 -12.41 22.59 -10.52
C ASP A 102 -13.39 22.82 -9.34
N GLY A 103 -14.00 21.75 -8.81
CA GLY A 103 -15.07 21.81 -7.81
C GLY A 103 -16.35 22.50 -8.30
N LEU A 104 -16.43 22.84 -9.59
CA LEU A 104 -17.53 23.58 -10.20
C LEU A 104 -18.35 22.75 -11.18
N THR A 105 -17.89 21.55 -11.51
CA THR A 105 -18.53 20.63 -12.43
C THR A 105 -18.82 19.31 -11.70
N LEU A 106 -20.06 18.84 -11.77
CA LEU A 106 -20.50 17.56 -11.21
C LEU A 106 -21.08 16.71 -12.33
N ILE A 107 -20.53 15.53 -12.53
CA ILE A 107 -21.12 14.49 -13.36
C ILE A 107 -21.75 13.47 -12.43
N PHE A 108 -22.87 12.88 -12.82
CA PHE A 108 -23.57 11.90 -11.99
C PHE A 108 -24.54 11.08 -12.85
N ASP A 109 -24.90 9.93 -12.34
CA ASP A 109 -25.90 9.07 -12.97
C ASP A 109 -27.30 9.52 -12.57
N ASP A 110 -28.24 9.46 -13.51
CA ASP A 110 -29.66 9.80 -13.24
C ASP A 110 -30.58 8.99 -14.15
N ASP A 111 -31.68 8.53 -13.59
CA ASP A 111 -32.77 7.85 -14.32
C ASP A 111 -33.91 8.79 -14.72
N ARG A 112 -33.71 10.14 -14.66
CA ARG A 112 -34.67 11.14 -15.12
C ARG A 112 -34.91 11.05 -16.62
N PRO A 113 -36.15 11.35 -17.10
CA PRO A 113 -36.42 11.40 -18.53
C PRO A 113 -35.60 12.49 -19.25
N GLY A 114 -35.11 12.16 -20.46
CA GLY A 114 -34.40 13.12 -21.33
C GLY A 114 -33.08 12.63 -21.83
N GLY A 115 -32.55 11.54 -21.29
CA GLY A 115 -31.43 10.82 -21.86
C GLY A 115 -31.78 9.94 -23.05
N PRO A 116 -30.82 9.32 -23.75
CA PRO A 116 -31.03 8.51 -24.96
C PRO A 116 -31.69 7.15 -24.71
N GLY A 117 -31.75 6.68 -23.47
CA GLY A 117 -32.32 5.38 -23.08
C GLY A 117 -31.48 4.68 -22.03
N GLY A 118 -31.79 3.40 -21.71
CA GLY A 118 -31.18 2.69 -20.61
C GLY A 118 -31.94 2.86 -19.30
N TYR A 119 -31.35 2.33 -18.21
CA TYR A 119 -31.86 2.54 -16.85
C TYR A 119 -31.10 3.68 -16.16
N SER A 120 -29.90 4.03 -16.63
CA SER A 120 -29.10 5.11 -16.09
C SER A 120 -28.31 5.77 -17.21
N ASP A 121 -28.36 7.09 -17.24
CA ASP A 121 -27.57 7.95 -18.12
C ASP A 121 -26.68 8.86 -17.28
N MET A 122 -25.54 9.29 -17.83
CA MET A 122 -24.66 10.27 -17.20
C MET A 122 -25.14 11.70 -17.50
N TRP A 123 -25.27 12.50 -16.47
CA TRP A 123 -25.68 13.91 -16.53
C TRP A 123 -24.58 14.81 -15.98
N ILE A 124 -24.52 16.02 -16.48
CA ILE A 124 -23.57 17.03 -16.04
C ILE A 124 -24.29 18.29 -15.59
N SER A 125 -23.85 18.85 -14.48
CA SER A 125 -24.26 20.16 -13.97
C SER A 125 -23.04 20.99 -13.58
N THR A 126 -23.17 22.30 -13.67
CA THR A 126 -22.10 23.24 -13.34
C THR A 126 -22.60 24.32 -12.38
N ARG A 127 -21.68 24.94 -11.65
CA ARG A 127 -21.91 26.14 -10.84
C ARG A 127 -20.83 27.17 -11.07
N VAL A 128 -21.13 28.43 -10.85
CA VAL A 128 -20.19 29.55 -11.13
C VAL A 128 -19.19 29.79 -9.99
N ALA A 129 -19.48 29.30 -8.79
CA ALA A 129 -18.62 29.30 -7.62
C ALA A 129 -19.07 28.21 -6.63
N ILE A 130 -18.19 27.84 -5.69
CA ILE A 130 -18.43 26.74 -4.72
C ILE A 130 -19.72 26.94 -3.92
N ASP A 131 -20.02 28.17 -3.51
CA ASP A 131 -21.22 28.53 -2.70
C ASP A 131 -22.46 28.84 -3.55
N GLU A 132 -22.35 28.78 -4.86
CA GLU A 132 -23.46 29.08 -5.76
C GLU A 132 -24.25 27.79 -6.14
N PRO A 133 -25.56 27.94 -6.48
CA PRO A 133 -26.37 26.80 -6.85
C PRO A 133 -25.92 26.12 -8.15
N TRP A 134 -26.18 24.82 -8.22
CA TRP A 134 -25.99 24.04 -9.43
C TRP A 134 -26.97 24.45 -10.54
N SER A 135 -26.50 24.41 -11.80
CA SER A 135 -27.37 24.59 -12.99
C SER A 135 -28.29 23.39 -13.18
N GLU A 136 -29.34 23.56 -14.02
CA GLU A 136 -30.14 22.41 -14.46
C GLU A 136 -29.23 21.39 -15.18
N PRO A 137 -29.27 20.11 -14.78
CA PRO A 137 -28.45 19.08 -15.40
C PRO A 137 -28.81 18.81 -16.86
N VAL A 138 -27.81 18.50 -17.67
CA VAL A 138 -27.99 18.08 -19.07
C VAL A 138 -27.32 16.71 -19.29
N PRO A 139 -27.88 15.84 -20.17
CA PRO A 139 -27.29 14.53 -20.44
C PRO A 139 -25.95 14.68 -21.20
N LEU A 140 -24.97 13.81 -20.90
CA LEU A 140 -23.72 13.77 -21.65
C LEU A 140 -23.94 13.19 -23.06
N SER A 141 -23.19 13.71 -24.04
CA SER A 141 -23.27 13.29 -25.45
C SER A 141 -22.77 11.86 -25.70
N VAL A 142 -22.01 11.28 -24.76
CA VAL A 142 -21.47 9.91 -24.85
C VAL A 142 -22.46 8.83 -24.46
N ASN A 143 -23.60 9.19 -23.86
CA ASN A 143 -24.64 8.24 -23.48
C ASN A 143 -25.19 7.50 -24.70
N SER A 144 -25.60 6.27 -24.49
CA SER A 144 -26.14 5.33 -25.47
C SER A 144 -27.53 4.85 -25.04
N PRO A 145 -28.28 4.07 -25.86
CA PRO A 145 -29.51 3.43 -25.43
C PRO A 145 -29.36 2.32 -24.38
N TYR A 146 -28.18 2.16 -23.80
CA TYR A 146 -27.81 1.19 -22.78
C TYR A 146 -27.45 1.90 -21.47
N ASP A 147 -27.18 1.16 -20.41
CA ASP A 147 -26.74 1.75 -19.14
C ASP A 147 -25.33 2.33 -19.26
N ASP A 148 -25.21 3.62 -19.10
CA ASP A 148 -23.95 4.37 -19.07
C ASP A 148 -23.82 5.06 -17.71
N SER A 149 -22.76 4.75 -16.95
CA SER A 149 -22.67 5.11 -15.53
C SER A 149 -21.23 5.12 -14.99
N HIS A 150 -21.05 5.59 -13.74
CA HIS A 150 -19.77 5.61 -13.04
C HIS A 150 -18.70 6.35 -13.86
N SER A 151 -18.93 7.63 -14.10
CA SER A 151 -17.96 8.49 -14.76
C SER A 151 -16.77 8.81 -13.86
N SER A 152 -15.61 9.02 -14.46
CA SER A 152 -14.45 9.66 -13.84
C SER A 152 -13.65 10.41 -14.89
N VAL A 153 -13.27 11.67 -14.59
CA VAL A 153 -12.62 12.59 -15.53
C VAL A 153 -11.25 12.99 -15.01
N THR A 154 -10.23 12.95 -15.88
CA THR A 154 -8.89 13.45 -15.54
C THR A 154 -8.91 14.92 -15.13
N SER A 155 -7.94 15.35 -14.31
CA SER A 155 -7.90 16.72 -13.77
C SER A 155 -7.86 17.82 -14.84
N ASP A 156 -7.28 17.54 -16.01
CA ASP A 156 -7.28 18.43 -17.17
C ASP A 156 -8.62 18.47 -17.93
N GLY A 157 -9.53 17.55 -17.62
CA GLY A 157 -10.84 17.42 -18.23
C GLY A 157 -10.86 16.93 -19.67
N LEU A 158 -9.79 16.32 -20.15
CA LEU A 158 -9.66 15.91 -21.54
C LEU A 158 -9.94 14.43 -21.78
N LEU A 159 -10.00 13.63 -20.72
CA LEU A 159 -10.24 12.19 -20.80
C LEU A 159 -11.32 11.79 -19.79
N LEU A 160 -12.39 11.18 -20.29
CA LEU A 160 -13.51 10.66 -19.52
C LEU A 160 -13.51 9.14 -19.58
N PHE A 161 -13.50 8.48 -18.43
CA PHE A 161 -13.77 7.05 -18.29
C PHE A 161 -15.17 6.84 -17.77
N PHE A 162 -15.81 5.75 -18.17
CA PHE A 162 -17.13 5.37 -17.68
C PHE A 162 -17.42 3.89 -17.95
N CYS A 163 -18.42 3.36 -17.30
CA CYS A 163 -18.85 1.97 -17.44
C CYS A 163 -20.10 1.89 -18.31
N SER A 164 -20.16 0.90 -19.21
CA SER A 164 -21.30 0.70 -20.10
C SER A 164 -21.56 -0.78 -20.37
N ASP A 165 -22.86 -1.15 -20.54
CA ASP A 165 -23.27 -2.48 -21.01
C ASP A 165 -23.63 -2.47 -22.51
N ARG A 166 -23.16 -1.44 -23.26
CA ARG A 166 -23.34 -1.35 -24.71
C ARG A 166 -22.75 -2.53 -25.46
N PRO A 167 -23.35 -2.97 -26.59
CA PRO A 167 -22.84 -4.08 -27.38
C PRO A 167 -21.41 -3.85 -27.88
N GLY A 168 -20.62 -4.92 -27.92
CA GLY A 168 -19.26 -4.90 -28.41
C GLY A 168 -18.19 -4.96 -27.33
N GLY A 169 -18.60 -5.05 -26.05
CA GLY A 169 -17.73 -5.29 -24.92
C GLY A 169 -17.29 -6.76 -24.77
N PHE A 170 -16.54 -7.05 -23.70
CA PHE A 170 -15.96 -8.36 -23.39
C PHE A 170 -16.79 -9.11 -22.33
N GLY A 171 -17.46 -8.38 -21.42
CA GLY A 171 -18.21 -8.92 -20.30
C GLY A 171 -19.64 -8.41 -20.18
N GLY A 172 -20.15 -8.39 -18.96
CA GLY A 172 -21.51 -7.88 -18.67
C GLY A 172 -21.59 -6.37 -18.66
N ARG A 173 -20.56 -5.70 -18.17
CA ARG A 173 -20.34 -4.25 -18.19
C ARG A 173 -18.85 -4.04 -18.32
N ASP A 174 -18.46 -3.14 -19.20
CA ASP A 174 -17.07 -2.85 -19.52
C ASP A 174 -16.77 -1.37 -19.29
N ILE A 175 -15.48 -1.05 -19.11
CA ILE A 175 -14.98 0.31 -19.05
C ILE A 175 -14.71 0.82 -20.46
N TYR A 176 -15.20 2.00 -20.74
CA TYR A 176 -15.00 2.77 -21.97
C TYR A 176 -14.33 4.10 -21.65
N PHE A 177 -13.71 4.71 -22.64
CA PHE A 177 -13.20 6.07 -22.52
C PHE A 177 -13.60 6.92 -23.73
N SER A 178 -13.60 8.25 -23.51
CA SER A 178 -13.83 9.26 -24.53
C SER A 178 -12.86 10.41 -24.31
N THR A 179 -12.44 11.06 -25.36
CA THR A 179 -11.48 12.17 -25.34
C THR A 179 -12.07 13.43 -25.94
N ARG A 180 -11.51 14.58 -25.58
CA ARG A 180 -11.79 15.87 -26.26
C ARG A 180 -10.50 16.70 -26.31
N ALA A 181 -10.40 17.58 -27.33
CA ALA A 181 -9.19 18.37 -27.54
C ALA A 181 -9.09 19.56 -26.56
N THR A 182 -10.24 20.11 -26.14
CA THR A 182 -10.33 21.15 -25.11
C THR A 182 -11.59 20.94 -24.27
N ILE A 183 -11.66 21.56 -23.10
CA ILE A 183 -12.82 21.46 -22.19
C ILE A 183 -14.12 22.01 -22.81
N ASN A 184 -14.06 22.75 -23.91
CA ASN A 184 -15.21 23.30 -24.61
C ASN A 184 -15.65 22.47 -25.82
N ASP A 185 -14.91 21.41 -26.16
CA ASP A 185 -15.24 20.52 -27.26
C ASP A 185 -16.16 19.39 -26.80
N ASP A 186 -16.93 18.84 -27.74
CA ASP A 186 -17.70 17.64 -27.50
C ASP A 186 -16.76 16.42 -27.29
N TRP A 187 -17.24 15.46 -26.52
CA TRP A 187 -16.57 14.18 -26.34
C TRP A 187 -16.54 13.37 -27.65
N SER A 188 -15.44 12.69 -27.91
CA SER A 188 -15.31 11.73 -29.02
C SER A 188 -16.28 10.55 -28.86
N GLU A 189 -16.45 9.75 -29.92
CA GLU A 189 -17.13 8.46 -29.81
C GLU A 189 -16.41 7.57 -28.77
N PRO A 190 -17.14 6.93 -27.86
CA PRO A 190 -16.57 6.06 -26.84
C PRO A 190 -15.80 4.87 -27.41
N VAL A 191 -14.65 4.58 -26.82
CA VAL A 191 -13.80 3.45 -27.17
C VAL A 191 -13.71 2.49 -25.98
N ASN A 192 -13.91 1.19 -26.23
CA ASN A 192 -13.73 0.15 -25.21
C ASN A 192 -12.26 0.05 -24.80
N LEU A 193 -11.97 -0.05 -23.51
CA LEU A 193 -10.59 -0.06 -22.99
C LEU A 193 -9.78 -1.32 -23.35
N GLY A 194 -10.44 -2.31 -23.95
CA GLY A 194 -9.79 -3.52 -24.47
C GLY A 194 -9.61 -4.65 -23.44
N PRO A 195 -9.13 -5.82 -23.90
CA PRO A 195 -9.16 -7.06 -23.13
C PRO A 195 -8.08 -7.18 -22.05
N ILE A 196 -7.17 -6.22 -21.93
CA ILE A 196 -6.21 -6.17 -20.82
C ILE A 196 -6.93 -5.71 -19.55
N VAL A 197 -7.72 -4.64 -19.65
CA VAL A 197 -8.49 -4.09 -18.53
C VAL A 197 -9.85 -4.76 -18.40
N ASN A 198 -10.63 -4.79 -19.48
CA ASN A 198 -11.94 -5.45 -19.50
C ASN A 198 -11.81 -6.97 -19.62
N SER A 199 -12.68 -7.71 -18.99
CA SER A 199 -12.68 -9.15 -18.95
C SER A 199 -14.04 -9.73 -19.37
N SER A 200 -14.18 -11.06 -19.35
CA SER A 200 -15.50 -11.71 -19.53
C SER A 200 -16.42 -11.55 -18.31
N PHE A 201 -15.97 -10.89 -17.29
CA PHE A 201 -16.70 -10.57 -16.08
C PHE A 201 -17.24 -9.13 -16.14
N ARG A 202 -17.64 -8.57 -15.01
CA ARG A 202 -18.11 -7.19 -14.92
C ARG A 202 -16.96 -6.31 -14.45
N GLU A 203 -16.76 -5.18 -15.12
CA GLU A 203 -15.95 -4.06 -14.67
C GLU A 203 -16.86 -2.86 -14.40
N SER A 204 -16.73 -2.22 -13.24
CA SER A 204 -17.61 -1.11 -12.82
C SER A 204 -16.89 -0.20 -11.83
N GLY A 205 -17.56 0.89 -11.40
CA GLY A 205 -17.03 1.76 -10.36
C GLY A 205 -15.67 2.35 -10.70
N VAL A 206 -15.48 2.80 -11.96
CA VAL A 206 -14.19 3.30 -12.43
C VAL A 206 -13.86 4.64 -11.81
N ASP A 207 -12.58 4.82 -11.44
CA ASP A 207 -12.00 6.10 -11.02
C ASP A 207 -10.57 6.24 -11.54
N VAL A 208 -10.23 7.42 -12.07
CA VAL A 208 -8.92 7.73 -12.66
C VAL A 208 -8.16 8.69 -11.77
N SER A 209 -6.85 8.44 -11.57
CA SER A 209 -5.98 9.39 -10.87
C SER A 209 -5.89 10.74 -11.59
N SER A 210 -5.56 11.78 -10.83
CA SER A 210 -5.50 13.17 -11.34
C SER A 210 -4.59 13.34 -12.55
N ASP A 211 -3.51 12.57 -12.65
CA ASP A 211 -2.55 12.56 -13.76
C ASP A 211 -2.94 11.64 -14.93
N GLY A 212 -4.00 10.83 -14.76
CA GLY A 212 -4.47 9.90 -15.77
C GLY A 212 -3.62 8.64 -15.91
N LEU A 213 -2.73 8.33 -14.97
CA LEU A 213 -1.80 7.20 -15.06
C LEU A 213 -2.26 5.96 -14.29
N MET A 214 -3.25 6.10 -13.42
CA MET A 214 -3.85 4.98 -12.68
C MET A 214 -5.34 4.92 -12.90
N LEU A 215 -5.88 3.71 -12.98
CA LEU A 215 -7.30 3.46 -13.11
C LEU A 215 -7.72 2.42 -12.08
N PHE A 216 -8.54 2.84 -11.14
CA PHE A 216 -9.17 1.99 -10.14
C PHE A 216 -10.55 1.57 -10.62
N PHE A 217 -10.97 0.35 -10.32
CA PHE A 217 -12.30 -0.14 -10.66
C PHE A 217 -12.68 -1.36 -9.83
N ASP A 218 -13.94 -1.71 -9.76
CA ASP A 218 -14.38 -2.95 -9.15
C ASP A 218 -14.72 -4.02 -10.21
N SER A 219 -14.38 -5.29 -9.89
CA SER A 219 -14.65 -6.42 -10.78
C SER A 219 -14.89 -7.71 -10.00
N ASP A 220 -15.76 -8.59 -10.52
CA ASP A 220 -15.98 -9.96 -10.04
C ASP A 220 -15.11 -11.00 -10.76
N ARG A 221 -14.00 -10.55 -11.39
CA ARG A 221 -13.01 -11.44 -12.04
C ARG A 221 -12.34 -12.39 -11.04
N PRO A 222 -11.90 -13.58 -11.47
CA PRO A 222 -11.18 -14.52 -10.61
C PRO A 222 -9.87 -13.95 -10.07
N GLY A 223 -9.50 -14.37 -8.88
CA GLY A 223 -8.27 -13.95 -8.20
C GLY A 223 -8.49 -12.91 -7.09
N GLY A 224 -9.74 -12.54 -6.82
CA GLY A 224 -10.12 -11.68 -5.71
C GLY A 224 -10.39 -12.43 -4.41
N TYR A 225 -10.87 -11.68 -3.41
CA TYR A 225 -11.12 -12.16 -2.04
C TYR A 225 -12.61 -12.43 -1.77
N GLY A 226 -13.51 -11.79 -2.53
CA GLY A 226 -14.94 -11.85 -2.27
C GLY A 226 -15.83 -11.87 -3.50
N GLY A 227 -16.87 -11.06 -3.49
CA GLY A 227 -17.80 -10.88 -4.60
C GLY A 227 -17.18 -10.03 -5.70
N ARG A 228 -17.35 -8.70 -5.60
CA ARG A 228 -16.59 -7.74 -6.38
C ARG A 228 -15.47 -7.18 -5.52
N ASP A 229 -14.29 -7.09 -6.09
CA ASP A 229 -13.10 -6.56 -5.46
C ASP A 229 -12.61 -5.32 -6.21
N ILE A 230 -11.85 -4.48 -5.55
CA ILE A 230 -11.19 -3.31 -6.14
C ILE A 230 -9.87 -3.75 -6.75
N TRP A 231 -9.68 -3.35 -8.00
CA TRP A 231 -8.49 -3.57 -8.82
C TRP A 231 -7.92 -2.25 -9.27
N VAL A 232 -6.64 -2.23 -9.57
CA VAL A 232 -5.94 -1.08 -10.14
C VAL A 232 -5.13 -1.51 -11.36
N THR A 233 -5.06 -0.65 -12.36
CA THR A 233 -4.12 -0.78 -13.48
C THR A 233 -3.40 0.53 -13.69
N THR A 234 -2.15 0.47 -14.15
CA THR A 234 -1.27 1.62 -14.34
C THR A 234 -0.73 1.68 -15.77
N ARG A 235 -0.26 2.85 -16.16
CA ARG A 235 0.47 3.10 -17.41
C ARG A 235 1.56 4.16 -17.19
N ALA A 236 2.66 4.09 -17.95
CA ALA A 236 3.79 5.01 -17.78
C ALA A 236 3.51 6.42 -18.31
N SER A 237 2.64 6.56 -19.31
CA SER A 237 2.17 7.85 -19.82
C SER A 237 0.73 7.75 -20.34
N THR A 238 0.08 8.89 -20.56
CA THR A 238 -1.29 8.93 -21.10
C THR A 238 -1.41 8.42 -22.54
N GLU A 239 -0.29 8.23 -23.23
CA GLU A 239 -0.21 7.66 -24.59
C GLU A 239 0.04 6.15 -24.59
N ASP A 240 0.37 5.58 -23.42
CA ASP A 240 0.69 4.15 -23.29
C ASP A 240 -0.55 3.30 -23.02
N GLU A 241 -0.47 2.02 -23.38
CA GLU A 241 -1.48 1.02 -23.06
C GLU A 241 -1.52 0.75 -21.55
N TRP A 242 -2.69 0.43 -21.04
CA TRP A 242 -2.85 0.02 -19.65
C TRP A 242 -2.19 -1.32 -19.36
N GLY A 243 -1.59 -1.44 -18.19
CA GLY A 243 -1.03 -2.69 -17.67
C GLY A 243 -2.09 -3.72 -17.27
N VAL A 244 -1.64 -4.89 -16.83
CA VAL A 244 -2.53 -5.94 -16.32
C VAL A 244 -3.07 -5.50 -14.95
N PRO A 245 -4.39 -5.53 -14.71
CA PRO A 245 -4.95 -5.14 -13.43
C PRO A 245 -4.47 -5.99 -12.26
N MET A 246 -4.17 -5.33 -11.14
CA MET A 246 -3.75 -5.92 -9.88
C MET A 246 -4.85 -5.78 -8.83
N ASN A 247 -5.05 -6.81 -7.99
CA ASN A 247 -5.96 -6.75 -6.86
C ASN A 247 -5.33 -5.98 -5.70
N LEU A 248 -6.05 -5.05 -5.05
CA LEU A 248 -5.52 -4.23 -3.95
C LEU A 248 -5.29 -4.99 -2.63
N GLY A 249 -5.54 -6.28 -2.59
CA GLY A 249 -5.24 -7.11 -1.43
C GLY A 249 -6.24 -6.99 -0.27
N PRO A 250 -5.98 -7.74 0.83
CA PRO A 250 -6.97 -7.98 1.88
C PRO A 250 -7.22 -6.78 2.82
N ASN A 251 -6.42 -5.72 2.75
CA ASN A 251 -6.68 -4.49 3.50
C ASN A 251 -7.80 -3.65 2.87
N VAL A 252 -8.05 -3.82 1.57
CA VAL A 252 -9.15 -3.19 0.85
C VAL A 252 -10.26 -4.19 0.60
N ASN A 253 -9.89 -5.36 0.02
CA ASN A 253 -10.84 -6.35 -0.46
C ASN A 253 -11.16 -7.39 0.62
N THR A 254 -12.43 -7.57 0.88
CA THR A 254 -12.98 -8.48 1.90
C THR A 254 -13.67 -9.69 1.24
N SER A 255 -14.27 -10.56 2.04
CA SER A 255 -15.13 -11.65 1.51
C SER A 255 -16.50 -11.17 0.98
N SER A 256 -16.77 -9.87 1.01
CA SER A 256 -18.02 -9.25 0.52
C SER A 256 -17.80 -8.55 -0.83
N ASN A 257 -18.64 -7.55 -1.15
CA ASN A 257 -18.40 -6.64 -2.25
C ASN A 257 -17.64 -5.42 -1.72
N ASP A 258 -16.52 -5.11 -2.35
CA ASP A 258 -15.72 -3.92 -2.17
C ASP A 258 -15.74 -3.17 -3.51
N ILE A 259 -16.38 -2.00 -3.55
CA ILE A 259 -16.84 -1.40 -4.82
C ILE A 259 -16.67 0.11 -4.82
N THR A 260 -16.79 0.69 -6.03
CA THR A 260 -16.81 2.13 -6.27
C THR A 260 -15.62 2.85 -5.61
N PRO A 261 -14.39 2.50 -5.99
CA PRO A 261 -13.21 3.20 -5.50
C PRO A 261 -13.19 4.67 -5.95
N CYS A 262 -12.59 5.53 -5.15
CA CYS A 262 -12.24 6.90 -5.51
C CYS A 262 -10.90 7.25 -4.85
N ILE A 263 -9.91 7.62 -5.65
CA ILE A 263 -8.58 8.03 -5.18
C ILE A 263 -8.55 9.54 -4.93
N SER A 264 -7.94 9.98 -3.81
CA SER A 264 -7.71 11.41 -3.60
C SER A 264 -6.77 11.99 -4.66
N ALA A 265 -6.87 13.29 -4.92
CA ALA A 265 -6.10 13.96 -5.96
C ALA A 265 -4.57 13.85 -5.75
N ASP A 266 -4.13 13.73 -4.51
CA ASP A 266 -2.73 13.55 -4.11
C ASP A 266 -2.31 12.06 -4.02
N GLY A 267 -3.23 11.12 -4.28
CA GLY A 267 -2.99 9.69 -4.19
C GLY A 267 -2.87 9.12 -2.78
N SER A 268 -3.02 9.94 -1.73
CA SER A 268 -2.77 9.55 -0.34
C SER A 268 -3.91 8.78 0.34
N SER A 269 -5.09 8.77 -0.25
CA SER A 269 -6.28 8.13 0.33
C SER A 269 -7.17 7.50 -0.73
N LEU A 270 -7.58 6.26 -0.50
CA LEU A 270 -8.61 5.60 -1.30
C LEU A 270 -9.91 5.54 -0.50
N TYR A 271 -11.00 5.99 -1.14
CA TYR A 271 -12.36 5.91 -0.63
C TYR A 271 -13.10 4.81 -1.37
N PHE A 272 -13.94 4.04 -0.69
CA PHE A 272 -14.71 2.96 -1.32
C PHE A 272 -15.85 2.48 -0.43
N TYR A 273 -16.77 1.73 -1.00
CA TYR A 273 -17.84 1.09 -0.24
C TYR A 273 -17.51 -0.37 0.03
N SER A 274 -17.63 -0.78 1.30
CA SER A 274 -17.37 -2.14 1.77
C SER A 274 -18.29 -2.50 2.95
N ASN A 275 -18.85 -3.72 2.95
CA ASN A 275 -19.60 -4.26 4.08
C ASN A 275 -20.71 -3.34 4.64
N GLY A 276 -21.42 -2.60 3.78
CA GLY A 276 -22.53 -1.75 4.20
C GLY A 276 -22.11 -0.35 4.65
N SER A 277 -20.83 0.02 4.54
CA SER A 277 -20.28 1.29 4.99
C SER A 277 -19.35 1.91 3.96
N LEU A 278 -19.28 3.23 3.97
CA LEU A 278 -18.27 4.01 3.27
C LEU A 278 -16.96 3.96 4.06
N ARG A 279 -15.86 3.63 3.39
CA ARG A 279 -14.54 3.46 3.97
C ARG A 279 -13.55 4.45 3.38
N GLN A 280 -12.59 4.84 4.20
CA GLN A 280 -11.36 5.52 3.78
C GLN A 280 -10.17 4.68 4.23
N VAL A 281 -9.19 4.49 3.36
CA VAL A 281 -7.92 3.84 3.69
C VAL A 281 -6.78 4.75 3.27
N PRO A 282 -5.81 5.04 4.15
CA PRO A 282 -4.62 5.78 3.77
C PRO A 282 -3.71 4.91 2.90
N ILE A 283 -3.11 5.54 1.91
CA ILE A 283 -2.07 4.98 1.05
C ILE A 283 -0.78 5.72 1.40
N ILE A 284 0.18 5.00 1.96
CA ILE A 284 1.39 5.58 2.55
C ILE A 284 2.59 5.10 1.74
N PRO A 285 3.38 5.99 1.12
CA PRO A 285 4.60 5.58 0.44
C PRO A 285 5.61 5.04 1.45
N LEU A 286 6.31 3.98 1.08
CA LEU A 286 7.42 3.42 1.84
C LEU A 286 8.67 4.22 1.52
N VAL A 287 9.05 5.11 2.40
CA VAL A 287 10.21 6.00 2.20
C VAL A 287 11.41 5.62 3.07
N ASP A 288 11.18 4.88 4.15
CA ASP A 288 12.25 4.27 4.96
C ASP A 288 12.71 2.98 4.24
N LEU A 289 13.71 3.12 3.39
CA LEU A 289 14.17 2.06 2.51
C LEU A 289 15.16 1.12 3.20
N ASN A 290 15.88 1.59 4.20
CA ASN A 290 16.85 0.82 4.97
C ASN A 290 16.25 0.23 6.27
N GLY A 291 15.09 0.73 6.73
CA GLY A 291 14.39 0.22 7.90
C GLY A 291 14.89 0.80 9.24
N ASP A 292 15.59 1.94 9.22
CA ASP A 292 16.10 2.58 10.42
C ASP A 292 15.12 3.57 11.07
N GLY A 293 13.98 3.84 10.38
CA GLY A 293 12.85 4.65 10.84
C GLY A 293 12.93 6.13 10.51
N PHE A 294 13.88 6.53 9.71
CA PHE A 294 14.02 7.90 9.21
C PHE A 294 14.12 7.86 7.69
N PHE A 295 13.78 8.96 7.04
CA PHE A 295 14.20 9.20 5.67
C PHE A 295 15.35 10.19 5.69
N ASP A 296 16.55 9.71 5.40
CA ASP A 296 17.77 10.52 5.44
C ASP A 296 18.73 10.24 4.28
N ILE A 297 20.02 10.53 4.48
CA ILE A 297 21.03 10.39 3.42
C ILE A 297 21.22 8.93 2.97
N ASP A 298 21.00 7.96 3.86
CA ASP A 298 21.24 6.56 3.55
C ASP A 298 20.13 6.00 2.66
N ASP A 299 18.85 6.39 2.88
CA ASP A 299 17.75 6.10 1.95
C ASP A 299 17.93 6.81 0.62
N LEU A 300 18.32 8.09 0.64
CA LEU A 300 18.58 8.84 -0.58
C LEU A 300 19.68 8.17 -1.44
N VAL A 301 20.67 7.57 -0.82
CA VAL A 301 21.71 6.80 -1.54
C VAL A 301 21.10 5.58 -2.24
N ILE A 302 20.09 4.93 -1.63
CA ILE A 302 19.37 3.80 -2.25
C ILE A 302 18.59 4.28 -3.47
N VAL A 303 17.84 5.38 -3.37
CA VAL A 303 17.13 6.00 -4.50
C VAL A 303 18.08 6.33 -5.64
N ILE A 304 19.22 7.00 -5.34
CA ILE A 304 20.20 7.40 -6.35
C ILE A 304 20.87 6.18 -7.03
N LYS A 305 21.14 5.11 -6.30
CA LYS A 305 21.70 3.88 -6.87
C LYS A 305 20.77 3.21 -7.88
N ASN A 306 19.48 3.39 -7.71
CA ASN A 306 18.44 2.81 -8.54
C ASN A 306 17.90 3.78 -9.61
N TRP A 307 18.57 4.93 -9.82
CA TRP A 307 18.18 5.93 -10.82
C TRP A 307 18.12 5.37 -12.24
N ASP A 308 17.10 5.73 -13.01
CA ASP A 308 16.79 5.20 -14.34
C ASP A 308 16.54 3.66 -14.37
N THR A 309 16.22 3.05 -13.23
CA THR A 309 15.81 1.64 -13.15
C THR A 309 14.30 1.55 -12.87
N ASN A 310 13.77 0.32 -12.92
CA ASN A 310 12.42 0.03 -12.47
C ASN A 310 12.41 -0.62 -11.07
N GLU A 311 13.31 -0.19 -10.18
CA GLU A 311 13.33 -0.69 -8.80
C GLU A 311 12.08 -0.22 -8.07
N PRO A 312 11.13 -1.13 -7.79
CA PRO A 312 9.84 -0.74 -7.29
C PRO A 312 9.91 0.04 -5.97
N SER A 313 10.77 -0.33 -5.01
CA SER A 313 10.91 0.37 -3.73
C SER A 313 11.34 1.84 -3.86
N CYS A 314 11.85 2.22 -5.01
CA CYS A 314 12.30 3.58 -5.30
C CYS A 314 11.40 4.29 -6.33
N ASP A 315 10.56 3.57 -7.06
CA ASP A 315 9.61 4.08 -8.07
C ASP A 315 8.25 4.31 -7.41
N ILE A 316 8.08 5.49 -6.80
CA ILE A 316 6.91 5.84 -6.00
C ILE A 316 6.06 6.97 -6.60
N SER A 317 6.39 7.41 -7.79
CA SER A 317 5.65 8.44 -8.52
C SER A 317 5.21 7.93 -9.91
N PRO A 318 3.94 8.09 -10.30
CA PRO A 318 2.85 8.70 -9.52
C PRO A 318 2.40 7.82 -8.36
N THR A 319 2.11 8.49 -7.26
CA THR A 319 1.56 7.81 -6.07
C THR A 319 0.21 7.17 -6.41
N PRO A 320 -0.06 5.87 -6.08
CA PRO A 320 0.75 5.04 -5.21
C PRO A 320 1.64 3.97 -5.91
N PHE A 321 1.71 3.82 -7.21
CA PHE A 321 2.29 2.61 -7.81
C PHE A 321 3.44 2.85 -8.80
N GLY A 322 4.00 4.06 -8.84
CA GLY A 322 5.10 4.38 -9.74
C GLY A 322 4.75 4.38 -11.24
N ASP A 323 5.67 4.80 -12.08
CA ASP A 323 5.53 4.77 -13.54
C ASP A 323 6.51 3.79 -14.23
N GLY A 324 7.25 3.03 -13.45
CA GLY A 324 8.22 2.02 -13.88
C GLY A 324 9.64 2.57 -14.07
N ILE A 325 9.91 3.81 -13.64
CA ILE A 325 11.22 4.44 -13.77
C ILE A 325 11.50 5.31 -12.55
N VAL A 326 12.55 5.01 -11.81
CA VAL A 326 13.03 5.86 -10.71
C VAL A 326 13.64 7.14 -11.28
N ASP A 327 12.96 8.28 -11.09
CA ASP A 327 13.38 9.55 -11.65
C ASP A 327 13.20 10.74 -10.68
N LYS A 328 13.21 11.95 -11.23
CA LYS A 328 13.06 13.19 -10.46
C LYS A 328 11.71 13.28 -9.73
N LYS A 329 10.65 12.68 -10.24
CA LYS A 329 9.32 12.74 -9.61
C LYS A 329 9.31 11.94 -8.31
N ASP A 330 9.94 10.75 -8.33
CA ASP A 330 10.11 9.93 -7.13
C ASP A 330 10.92 10.66 -6.08
N LEU A 331 12.05 11.23 -6.50
CA LEU A 331 12.89 12.02 -5.62
C LEU A 331 12.13 13.20 -4.98
N GLU A 332 11.22 13.87 -5.69
CA GLU A 332 10.41 14.96 -5.15
C GLU A 332 9.49 14.46 -4.02
N ILE A 333 8.93 13.25 -4.14
CA ILE A 333 8.14 12.63 -3.07
C ILE A 333 9.05 12.26 -1.89
N PHE A 334 10.15 11.54 -2.12
CA PHE A 334 11.10 11.17 -1.07
C PHE A 334 11.59 12.40 -0.29
N MET A 335 11.95 13.48 -0.99
CA MET A 335 12.43 14.71 -0.36
C MET A 335 11.38 15.43 0.49
N SER A 336 10.10 15.17 0.31
CA SER A 336 9.05 15.69 1.19
C SER A 336 9.10 15.08 2.60
N TYR A 337 9.73 13.92 2.77
CA TYR A 337 9.92 13.22 4.05
C TYR A 337 11.30 13.46 4.67
N TRP A 338 12.17 14.28 4.06
CA TRP A 338 13.54 14.49 4.49
C TRP A 338 13.67 14.88 5.98
N GLY A 339 14.43 14.06 6.72
CA GLY A 339 14.68 14.29 8.15
C GLY A 339 13.46 14.09 9.04
N GLN A 340 12.43 13.42 8.54
CA GLN A 340 11.25 13.06 9.32
C GLN A 340 11.38 11.63 9.84
N GLU A 341 10.90 11.38 11.06
CA GLU A 341 10.62 10.04 11.54
C GLU A 341 9.48 9.46 10.70
N VAL A 342 9.71 8.31 10.09
CA VAL A 342 8.71 7.68 9.20
C VAL A 342 7.75 6.85 10.03
N ASN A 343 6.48 7.17 9.96
CA ASN A 343 5.43 6.35 10.58
C ASN A 343 5.07 5.19 9.64
N ASP A 344 5.93 4.17 9.61
CA ASP A 344 5.69 2.95 8.84
C ASP A 344 4.63 2.07 9.52
N PRO A 345 3.40 1.91 8.97
CA PRO A 345 2.38 1.07 9.58
C PRO A 345 2.67 -0.44 9.51
N THR A 346 3.73 -0.86 8.81
CA THR A 346 4.23 -2.24 8.89
C THR A 346 5.18 -2.45 10.05
N LEU A 347 5.66 -1.39 10.68
CA LEU A 347 6.38 -1.46 11.95
C LEU A 347 5.41 -1.96 13.03
N ILE A 348 5.57 -3.20 13.45
CA ILE A 348 4.66 -3.85 14.41
C ILE A 348 5.20 -3.85 15.84
N ALA A 349 6.50 -3.59 16.01
CA ALA A 349 7.11 -3.43 17.31
C ALA A 349 8.43 -2.64 17.21
N HIS A 350 8.67 -1.75 18.19
CA HIS A 350 9.86 -0.91 18.27
C HIS A 350 10.32 -0.74 19.72
N TRP A 351 11.49 -1.24 20.04
CA TRP A 351 12.16 -1.05 21.34
C TRP A 351 13.40 -0.16 21.15
N PRO A 352 13.30 1.14 21.46
CA PRO A 352 14.43 2.07 21.32
C PRO A 352 15.60 1.74 22.24
N LEU A 353 15.33 1.15 23.40
CA LEU A 353 16.32 0.81 24.43
C LEU A 353 17.10 2.03 24.99
N ASP A 354 16.56 3.22 24.82
CA ASP A 354 17.13 4.51 25.27
C ASP A 354 17.19 4.64 26.79
N GLU A 355 16.23 4.05 27.47
CA GLU A 355 16.05 4.17 28.92
C GLU A 355 15.48 2.90 29.56
N VAL A 356 15.84 2.68 30.80
CA VAL A 356 15.23 1.66 31.67
C VAL A 356 14.52 2.34 32.81
N THR A 357 13.20 2.31 32.80
CA THR A 357 12.37 2.93 33.84
C THR A 357 12.41 2.12 35.13
N ASN A 358 12.79 2.77 36.23
CA ASN A 358 12.95 2.16 37.56
C ASN A 358 13.90 0.94 37.62
N GLY A 359 14.80 0.77 36.65
CA GLY A 359 15.71 -0.37 36.55
C GLY A 359 15.02 -1.71 36.27
N ILE A 360 13.79 -1.73 35.76
CA ILE A 360 12.97 -2.94 35.64
C ILE A 360 12.41 -3.14 34.23
N PHE A 361 12.06 -2.06 33.52
CA PHE A 361 11.43 -2.21 32.21
C PHE A 361 11.77 -1.06 31.26
N THR A 362 11.77 -1.37 29.97
CA THR A 362 11.73 -0.41 28.86
C THR A 362 10.40 -0.55 28.11
N LYS A 363 10.05 0.43 27.31
CA LYS A 363 8.77 0.46 26.59
C LYS A 363 8.94 0.22 25.10
N GLU A 364 8.06 -0.57 24.57
CA GLU A 364 7.81 -0.69 23.15
C GLU A 364 6.93 0.49 22.68
N LYS A 365 7.28 1.13 21.55
CA LYS A 365 6.64 2.40 21.13
C LYS A 365 5.35 2.21 20.31
N VAL A 366 5.16 1.10 19.62
CA VAL A 366 4.02 0.88 18.71
C VAL A 366 2.78 0.45 19.47
N THR A 367 2.91 -0.60 20.30
CA THR A 367 1.79 -1.21 21.05
C THR A 367 1.78 -0.82 22.53
N ASN A 368 2.81 -0.09 22.97
CA ASN A 368 3.02 0.35 24.36
C ASN A 368 3.13 -0.84 25.38
N HIS A 369 3.51 -2.02 24.91
CA HIS A 369 3.83 -3.15 25.78
C HIS A 369 5.12 -2.91 26.56
N SER A 370 5.26 -3.53 27.71
CA SER A 370 6.49 -3.44 28.51
C SER A 370 7.44 -4.55 28.14
N ALA A 371 8.73 -4.24 28.05
CA ALA A 371 9.79 -5.23 28.05
C ALA A 371 10.52 -5.19 29.39
N PHE A 372 10.65 -6.36 30.03
CA PHE A 372 11.27 -6.50 31.33
C PHE A 372 12.78 -6.66 31.19
N VAL A 373 13.50 -5.93 32.00
CA VAL A 373 14.98 -5.94 32.04
C VAL A 373 15.42 -6.82 33.20
N PHE A 374 16.36 -7.72 32.95
CA PHE A 374 16.92 -8.66 33.91
C PHE A 374 18.43 -8.46 34.01
N GLY A 375 19.00 -8.84 35.17
CA GLY A 375 20.36 -8.47 35.52
C GLY A 375 20.41 -7.02 36.03
N GLU A 376 21.51 -6.38 35.87
CA GLU A 376 21.72 -4.97 36.22
C GLU A 376 22.42 -4.24 35.06
N PRO A 377 21.84 -4.22 33.81
CA PRO A 377 22.49 -3.64 32.67
C PRO A 377 22.68 -2.12 32.82
N ASN A 378 23.69 -1.60 32.16
CA ASN A 378 23.91 -0.16 32.11
C ASN A 378 23.10 0.46 30.97
N CYS A 379 22.41 1.56 31.28
CA CYS A 379 21.72 2.35 30.28
C CYS A 379 22.58 3.59 29.91
N HIS A 380 22.75 3.80 28.62
CA HIS A 380 23.56 4.91 28.08
C HIS A 380 22.64 5.82 27.24
N PRO A 381 21.98 6.84 27.84
CA PRO A 381 20.91 7.59 27.17
C PRO A 381 21.36 8.44 25.97
N ASP A 382 22.67 8.66 25.80
CA ASP A 382 23.21 9.50 24.72
C ASP A 382 24.35 8.78 23.95
N SER A 383 24.44 7.43 24.00
CA SER A 383 25.56 6.67 23.42
C SER A 383 25.13 5.59 22.43
N GLY A 384 23.86 5.53 22.06
CA GLY A 384 23.34 4.71 20.97
C GLY A 384 23.61 5.34 19.61
N ILE A 385 23.16 4.69 18.57
CA ILE A 385 23.06 5.26 17.22
C ILE A 385 21.79 6.09 17.12
N VAL A 386 20.70 5.58 17.72
CA VAL A 386 19.41 6.29 17.80
C VAL A 386 19.19 6.70 19.26
N ASN A 387 19.66 7.86 19.67
CA ASN A 387 19.64 8.37 21.04
C ASN A 387 20.45 7.51 22.03
N GLY A 388 19.79 6.59 22.77
CA GLY A 388 20.42 5.78 23.81
C GLY A 388 20.72 4.35 23.40
N ALA A 389 21.30 3.58 24.33
CA ALA A 389 21.51 2.15 24.16
C ALA A 389 21.56 1.44 25.51
N ILE A 390 21.24 0.14 25.53
CA ILE A 390 21.43 -0.72 26.70
C ILE A 390 22.75 -1.51 26.55
N GLU A 391 23.60 -1.49 27.58
CA GLU A 391 24.82 -2.29 27.64
C GLU A 391 24.63 -3.49 28.56
N LEU A 392 24.87 -4.69 28.05
CA LEU A 392 24.72 -5.98 28.70
C LEU A 392 26.12 -6.55 29.02
N ASP A 393 26.25 -7.21 30.16
CA ASP A 393 27.55 -7.66 30.69
C ASP A 393 27.99 -9.04 30.18
N GLY A 394 27.10 -9.78 29.51
CA GLY A 394 27.37 -11.14 28.99
C GLY A 394 27.28 -12.24 30.03
N VAL A 395 26.73 -11.98 31.20
CA VAL A 395 26.64 -12.95 32.31
C VAL A 395 25.19 -13.35 32.59
N ASP A 396 24.31 -12.37 32.89
CA ASP A 396 22.90 -12.59 33.23
C ASP A 396 21.98 -11.41 32.82
N ASP A 397 22.54 -10.40 32.13
CA ASP A 397 21.77 -9.27 31.61
C ASP A 397 21.03 -9.65 30.33
N TYR A 398 19.74 -9.34 30.28
CA TYR A 398 18.89 -9.45 29.07
C TYR A 398 17.60 -8.68 29.20
N VAL A 399 16.92 -8.47 28.07
CA VAL A 399 15.58 -7.89 27.99
C VAL A 399 14.60 -8.94 27.50
N ALA A 400 13.49 -9.12 28.22
CA ALA A 400 12.37 -9.99 27.82
C ALA A 400 11.18 -9.13 27.39
N ALA A 401 10.96 -9.05 26.08
CA ALA A 401 9.90 -8.29 25.46
C ALA A 401 8.66 -9.14 25.27
N GLU A 402 7.53 -8.69 25.81
CA GLU A 402 6.23 -9.33 25.52
C GLU A 402 5.95 -9.23 24.03
N SER A 403 5.75 -10.36 23.37
CA SER A 403 5.50 -10.41 21.94
C SER A 403 4.57 -11.58 21.61
N ASN A 404 3.58 -11.28 20.76
CA ASN A 404 2.73 -12.30 20.13
C ASN A 404 3.17 -12.57 18.68
N PHE A 405 4.33 -12.06 18.28
CA PHE A 405 4.81 -12.21 16.92
C PHE A 405 5.21 -13.66 16.62
N ASN A 406 4.63 -14.18 15.53
CA ASN A 406 4.93 -15.53 15.05
C ASN A 406 5.64 -15.41 13.68
N PRO A 407 6.93 -15.77 13.55
CA PRO A 407 7.69 -15.65 12.31
C PRO A 407 7.14 -16.53 11.17
N ALA A 408 6.26 -17.48 11.44
CA ALA A 408 5.61 -18.30 10.42
C ALA A 408 4.33 -17.65 9.84
N SER A 409 3.90 -16.49 10.32
CA SER A 409 2.63 -15.86 9.90
C SER A 409 2.69 -15.23 8.53
N GLY A 410 3.87 -14.83 8.04
CA GLY A 410 4.07 -14.16 6.77
C GLY A 410 5.45 -13.52 6.67
N PRO A 411 5.78 -12.85 5.57
CA PRO A 411 7.03 -12.11 5.42
C PRO A 411 7.26 -11.14 6.58
N PHE A 412 8.51 -10.98 6.99
CA PHE A 412 8.88 -10.06 8.05
C PHE A 412 10.32 -9.61 7.97
N SER A 413 10.65 -8.54 8.68
CA SER A 413 12.01 -8.06 8.91
C SER A 413 12.22 -7.74 10.37
N ILE A 414 13.41 -8.00 10.89
CA ILE A 414 13.87 -7.52 12.19
C ILE A 414 15.24 -6.90 12.04
N PHE A 415 15.40 -5.70 12.59
CA PHE A 415 16.65 -4.95 12.58
C PHE A 415 17.03 -4.52 14.00
N ALA A 416 18.33 -4.33 14.23
CA ALA A 416 18.87 -3.79 15.47
C ALA A 416 20.25 -3.20 15.24
N TRP A 417 20.61 -2.18 16.02
CA TRP A 417 21.97 -1.72 16.15
C TRP A 417 22.68 -2.46 17.28
N ILE A 418 23.91 -2.92 17.04
CA ILE A 418 24.69 -3.65 18.04
C ILE A 418 26.14 -3.17 18.06
N LYS A 419 26.79 -3.30 19.22
CA LYS A 419 28.22 -3.03 19.37
C LYS A 419 28.83 -3.96 20.41
N GLY A 420 29.90 -4.68 20.05
CA GLY A 420 30.60 -5.59 20.95
C GLY A 420 30.34 -7.05 20.61
N GLY A 421 30.09 -7.87 21.63
CA GLY A 421 29.86 -9.31 21.49
C GLY A 421 31.09 -10.16 21.41
N LEU A 422 30.89 -11.45 21.64
CA LEU A 422 31.89 -12.51 21.51
C LEU A 422 31.32 -13.64 20.63
N PRO A 423 32.14 -14.52 20.09
CA PRO A 423 31.65 -15.74 19.44
C PRO A 423 30.76 -16.57 20.35
N TYR A 424 29.71 -17.17 19.77
CA TYR A 424 28.71 -18.01 20.45
C TYR A 424 27.68 -17.24 21.30
N GLN A 425 27.59 -15.92 21.17
CA GLN A 425 26.58 -15.12 21.88
C GLN A 425 25.34 -14.87 21.00
N THR A 426 24.20 -14.63 21.63
CA THR A 426 22.92 -14.39 20.95
C THR A 426 22.46 -12.97 21.21
N ILE A 427 22.04 -12.31 20.13
CA ILE A 427 21.55 -10.93 20.14
C ILE A 427 20.03 -10.94 20.33
N ILE A 428 19.33 -11.69 19.47
CA ILE A 428 17.87 -11.79 19.49
C ILE A 428 17.45 -13.25 19.39
N SER A 429 16.56 -13.68 20.29
CA SER A 429 15.96 -15.01 20.29
C SER A 429 14.49 -14.95 20.69
N GLN A 430 13.81 -16.07 20.60
CA GLN A 430 12.44 -16.23 21.10
C GLN A 430 12.40 -17.32 22.16
N ALA A 431 11.83 -17.03 23.31
CA ALA A 431 11.74 -17.95 24.43
C ALA A 431 11.04 -19.25 24.00
N ASP A 432 11.58 -20.40 24.44
CA ASP A 432 11.11 -21.74 24.06
C ASP A 432 11.10 -22.00 22.53
N GLY A 433 11.83 -21.18 21.75
CA GLY A 433 11.90 -21.21 20.29
C GLY A 433 13.34 -21.36 19.79
N THR A 434 13.74 -20.46 18.90
CA THR A 434 15.06 -20.47 18.23
C THR A 434 15.80 -19.16 18.43
N ASN A 435 17.12 -19.18 18.19
CA ASN A 435 17.94 -18.00 18.10
C ASN A 435 17.76 -17.37 16.71
N TRP A 436 17.31 -16.11 16.66
CA TRP A 436 17.06 -15.41 15.41
C TRP A 436 18.31 -14.76 14.87
N LEU A 437 19.04 -14.05 15.71
CA LEU A 437 20.32 -13.41 15.39
C LEU A 437 21.36 -13.75 16.45
N SER A 438 22.46 -14.36 16.04
CA SER A 438 23.53 -14.84 16.92
C SER A 438 24.88 -14.71 16.23
N THR A 439 25.95 -14.93 17.00
CA THR A 439 27.31 -14.98 16.47
C THR A 439 27.80 -16.41 16.32
N SER A 440 28.48 -16.69 15.23
CA SER A 440 29.17 -17.96 14.97
C SER A 440 30.20 -18.24 16.06
N ALA A 441 30.18 -19.46 16.60
CA ALA A 441 31.18 -19.90 17.58
C ALA A 441 32.61 -19.96 17.02
N ALA A 442 32.76 -19.98 15.69
CA ALA A 442 34.07 -20.12 15.06
C ALA A 442 34.83 -18.78 14.94
N ASP A 443 34.11 -17.69 14.59
CA ASP A 443 34.72 -16.43 14.19
C ASP A 443 33.95 -15.17 14.60
N GLY A 444 32.77 -15.30 15.23
CA GLY A 444 31.94 -14.16 15.60
C GLY A 444 31.17 -13.52 14.42
N SER A 445 31.07 -14.21 13.30
CA SER A 445 30.24 -13.76 12.17
C SER A 445 28.75 -13.89 12.49
N LEU A 446 27.90 -13.05 11.86
CA LEU A 446 26.45 -13.08 12.04
C LEU A 446 25.85 -14.38 11.48
N ILE A 447 24.98 -15.02 12.25
CA ILE A 447 24.25 -16.23 11.86
C ILE A 447 22.79 -16.17 12.30
N THR A 448 21.96 -17.03 11.71
CA THR A 448 20.58 -17.26 12.17
C THR A 448 20.27 -18.76 12.22
N GLU A 449 19.52 -19.17 13.24
CA GLU A 449 18.99 -20.53 13.39
C GLU A 449 17.50 -20.61 13.06
N LEU A 450 16.86 -19.48 12.73
CA LEU A 450 15.44 -19.42 12.39
C LEU A 450 15.19 -20.07 11.03
N GLY A 451 14.65 -21.29 11.03
CA GLY A 451 14.36 -22.08 9.83
C GLY A 451 14.82 -23.53 9.93
N THR A 452 14.94 -24.21 8.80
CA THR A 452 15.31 -25.64 8.73
C THR A 452 16.81 -25.89 8.70
N SER A 453 17.60 -24.85 8.52
CA SER A 453 19.07 -24.89 8.48
C SER A 453 19.63 -23.61 9.10
N VAL A 454 20.86 -23.68 9.61
CA VAL A 454 21.58 -22.52 10.11
C VAL A 454 22.03 -21.66 8.92
N GLY A 455 21.60 -20.39 8.89
CA GLY A 455 22.08 -19.40 7.92
C GLY A 455 23.41 -18.82 8.42
N LEU A 456 24.48 -19.03 7.67
CA LEU A 456 25.83 -18.58 8.01
C LEU A 456 26.24 -17.42 7.12
N SER A 457 26.73 -16.34 7.72
CA SER A 457 27.42 -15.27 7.00
C SER A 457 28.94 -15.37 7.18
N GLN A 458 29.67 -14.52 6.50
CA GLN A 458 31.12 -14.31 6.72
C GLN A 458 31.40 -12.92 7.33
N ALA A 459 30.35 -12.16 7.63
CA ALA A 459 30.48 -10.83 8.22
C ALA A 459 30.67 -10.94 9.73
N VAL A 460 31.87 -10.62 10.19
CA VAL A 460 32.22 -10.56 11.62
C VAL A 460 31.61 -9.27 12.20
N ILE A 461 30.82 -9.42 13.27
CA ILE A 461 30.13 -8.31 13.95
C ILE A 461 30.62 -8.11 15.39
N THR A 462 31.69 -8.82 15.78
CA THR A 462 32.27 -8.80 17.15
C THR A 462 33.56 -8.00 17.20
N ASP A 463 33.73 -7.01 16.35
CA ASP A 463 34.92 -6.18 16.23
C ASP A 463 34.95 -4.94 17.14
N GLY A 464 33.85 -4.73 17.90
CA GLY A 464 33.66 -3.60 18.80
C GLY A 464 33.22 -2.31 18.14
N GLN A 465 32.85 -2.34 16.85
CA GLN A 465 32.19 -1.22 16.17
C GLN A 465 30.68 -1.36 16.26
N TRP A 466 29.94 -0.28 15.94
CA TRP A 466 28.51 -0.36 15.71
C TRP A 466 28.24 -1.02 14.36
N HIS A 467 27.27 -1.93 14.34
CA HIS A 467 26.75 -2.57 13.14
C HIS A 467 25.22 -2.51 13.14
N HIS A 468 24.63 -2.15 12.01
CA HIS A 468 23.22 -2.37 11.73
C HIS A 468 23.04 -3.80 11.25
N ILE A 469 22.32 -4.63 11.98
CA ILE A 469 22.11 -6.03 11.63
C ILE A 469 20.64 -6.31 11.34
N GLY A 470 20.37 -7.21 10.39
CA GLY A 470 19.02 -7.58 10.03
C GLY A 470 18.81 -9.03 9.66
N LEU A 471 17.61 -9.52 9.91
CA LEU A 471 17.09 -10.78 9.40
C LEU A 471 15.77 -10.49 8.68
N VAL A 472 15.73 -10.84 7.40
CA VAL A 472 14.56 -10.66 6.53
C VAL A 472 14.11 -12.00 5.99
N TRP A 473 12.81 -12.27 5.99
CA TRP A 473 12.20 -13.40 5.30
C TRP A 473 11.10 -12.91 4.37
N ASP A 474 11.21 -13.21 3.06
CA ASP A 474 10.27 -12.77 2.03
C ASP A 474 9.10 -13.76 1.78
N GLY A 475 9.01 -14.83 2.58
CA GLY A 475 8.08 -15.93 2.38
C GLY A 475 8.68 -17.13 1.65
N THR A 476 9.84 -16.97 1.01
CA THR A 476 10.54 -18.01 0.25
C THR A 476 12.03 -18.07 0.56
N LYS A 477 12.65 -16.93 0.77
CA LYS A 477 14.07 -16.76 1.06
C LYS A 477 14.28 -16.02 2.38
N ARG A 478 15.38 -16.32 3.00
CA ARG A 478 15.87 -15.67 4.20
C ARG A 478 17.18 -14.95 3.88
N PHE A 479 17.31 -13.72 4.37
CA PHE A 479 18.47 -12.85 4.16
C PHE A 479 19.02 -12.41 5.51
N LEU A 480 20.34 -12.34 5.62
CA LEU A 480 21.04 -11.66 6.71
C LEU A 480 21.71 -10.42 6.17
N TYR A 481 21.56 -9.33 6.90
CA TYR A 481 22.13 -8.02 6.61
C TYR A 481 23.14 -7.60 7.67
N VAL A 482 24.21 -6.93 7.25
CA VAL A 482 25.14 -6.19 8.09
C VAL A 482 25.50 -4.91 7.35
N ASP A 483 25.28 -3.77 8.00
CA ASP A 483 25.55 -2.43 7.45
C ASP A 483 24.94 -2.29 6.03
N ASP A 484 23.62 -2.58 5.94
CA ASP A 484 22.76 -2.49 4.76
C ASP A 484 23.19 -3.37 3.56
N LYS A 485 24.00 -4.38 3.82
CA LYS A 485 24.44 -5.33 2.79
C LYS A 485 23.99 -6.73 3.10
N VAL A 486 23.45 -7.42 2.09
CA VAL A 486 23.20 -8.86 2.18
C VAL A 486 24.52 -9.60 2.38
N VAL A 487 24.70 -10.20 3.54
CA VAL A 487 25.90 -10.99 3.90
C VAL A 487 25.65 -12.49 3.81
N ALA A 488 24.39 -12.91 3.79
CA ALA A 488 23.99 -14.29 3.52
C ALA A 488 22.56 -14.35 3.03
N GLN A 489 22.25 -15.36 2.20
CA GLN A 489 20.88 -15.69 1.79
C GLN A 489 20.74 -17.19 1.57
N ASP A 490 19.54 -17.72 1.88
CA ASP A 490 19.18 -19.11 1.56
C ASP A 490 17.68 -19.24 1.33
N THR A 491 17.24 -20.38 0.79
CA THR A 491 15.82 -20.67 0.56
C THR A 491 15.23 -21.32 1.80
N GLN A 492 14.19 -20.69 2.37
CA GLN A 492 13.41 -21.16 3.50
C GLN A 492 11.91 -21.01 3.20
N VAL A 493 11.30 -22.06 2.68
CA VAL A 493 9.89 -22.02 2.24
C VAL A 493 8.90 -21.95 3.42
N ASN A 494 9.30 -22.48 4.59
CA ASN A 494 8.52 -22.42 5.81
C ASN A 494 9.45 -22.14 7.00
N LEU A 495 9.01 -21.28 7.89
CA LEU A 495 9.63 -21.08 9.19
C LEU A 495 8.84 -21.81 10.27
N SER A 496 9.52 -22.24 11.33
CA SER A 496 8.85 -22.80 12.49
C SER A 496 8.16 -21.68 13.27
N GLY A 497 6.87 -21.85 13.52
CA GLY A 497 6.12 -20.92 14.37
C GLY A 497 6.55 -21.03 15.82
N SER A 498 6.61 -19.90 16.51
CA SER A 498 6.78 -19.77 17.94
C SER A 498 5.94 -18.58 18.43
N GLY A 499 5.45 -18.62 19.66
CA GLY A 499 4.63 -17.56 20.26
C GLY A 499 5.16 -17.12 21.63
N GLY A 500 6.43 -17.40 21.92
CA GLY A 500 7.08 -16.98 23.16
C GLY A 500 7.54 -15.51 23.12
N ASN A 501 7.89 -14.96 24.28
CA ASN A 501 8.48 -13.64 24.39
C ASN A 501 9.77 -13.53 23.57
N LEU A 502 10.04 -12.36 23.01
CA LEU A 502 11.34 -12.07 22.44
C LEU A 502 12.36 -11.77 23.54
N LEU A 503 13.57 -12.27 23.35
CA LEU A 503 14.69 -12.05 24.27
C LEU A 503 15.80 -11.31 23.53
N PHE A 504 16.23 -10.17 24.08
CA PHE A 504 17.37 -9.44 23.57
C PHE A 504 18.55 -9.65 24.51
N GLY A 505 19.68 -10.05 23.93
CA GLY A 505 20.92 -10.29 24.68
C GLY A 505 21.06 -11.68 25.28
N THR A 506 20.22 -12.66 24.94
CA THR A 506 20.39 -14.04 25.40
C THR A 506 19.81 -15.06 24.43
N GLY A 507 20.27 -16.29 24.49
CA GLY A 507 19.72 -17.41 23.72
C GLY A 507 18.34 -17.84 24.21
N SER A 508 17.59 -18.55 23.37
CA SER A 508 16.21 -19.00 23.62
C SER A 508 16.05 -19.84 24.90
N ASN A 509 17.08 -20.53 25.34
CA ASN A 509 17.11 -21.33 26.56
C ASN A 509 17.90 -20.68 27.72
N MET A 510 18.39 -19.44 27.53
CA MET A 510 19.19 -18.71 28.53
C MET A 510 20.43 -19.49 29.02
N GLU A 511 21.13 -20.17 28.13
CA GLU A 511 22.30 -20.97 28.44
C GLU A 511 23.52 -20.08 28.77
N ILE A 512 24.31 -20.52 29.75
CA ILE A 512 25.55 -19.81 30.11
C ILE A 512 26.48 -19.76 28.90
N GLY A 513 26.96 -18.54 28.60
CA GLY A 513 27.84 -18.27 27.45
C GLY A 513 27.10 -17.78 26.20
N THR A 514 25.76 -17.77 26.19
CA THR A 514 24.95 -17.19 25.11
C THR A 514 24.58 -15.73 25.36
N PHE A 515 24.82 -15.21 26.58
CA PHE A 515 24.50 -13.82 26.92
C PHE A 515 25.41 -12.86 26.19
N TRP A 516 24.82 -11.79 25.63
CA TRP A 516 25.52 -10.78 24.86
C TRP A 516 26.38 -9.87 25.74
N THR A 517 27.61 -9.64 25.34
CA THR A 517 28.50 -8.68 25.98
C THR A 517 28.64 -7.44 25.11
N GLY A 518 27.94 -6.37 25.40
CA GLY A 518 28.01 -5.14 24.62
C GLY A 518 26.67 -4.42 24.52
N MET A 519 26.56 -3.48 23.60
CA MET A 519 25.39 -2.64 23.45
C MET A 519 24.41 -3.21 22.44
N ILE A 520 23.12 -2.99 22.71
CA ILE A 520 22.00 -3.17 21.78
C ILE A 520 21.18 -1.89 21.79
N ASP A 521 20.75 -1.47 20.61
CA ASP A 521 19.99 -0.25 20.39
C ASP A 521 18.96 -0.48 19.29
N ASP A 522 17.83 0.22 19.38
CA ASP A 522 16.82 0.43 18.34
C ASP A 522 16.33 -0.86 17.65
N VAL A 523 15.79 -1.81 18.42
CA VAL A 523 15.23 -3.05 17.87
C VAL A 523 13.87 -2.82 17.24
N ARG A 524 13.72 -3.13 15.94
CA ARG A 524 12.48 -2.94 15.16
C ARG A 524 12.04 -4.21 14.47
N ILE A 525 10.71 -4.46 14.43
CA ILE A 525 10.10 -5.58 13.71
C ILE A 525 9.02 -5.05 12.77
N TYR A 526 9.09 -5.48 11.53
CA TYR A 526 8.14 -5.16 10.47
C TYR A 526 7.42 -6.42 9.99
N ASN A 527 6.15 -6.32 9.63
CA ASN A 527 5.37 -7.42 9.04
C ASN A 527 5.48 -7.48 7.50
N ARG A 528 6.56 -7.00 6.95
CA ARG A 528 6.96 -7.09 5.54
C ARG A 528 8.43 -7.47 5.40
N ALA A 529 8.83 -7.90 4.21
CA ALA A 529 10.24 -8.03 3.86
C ALA A 529 10.79 -6.66 3.43
N ILE A 530 11.77 -6.14 4.16
CA ILE A 530 12.53 -4.93 3.83
C ILE A 530 13.82 -5.35 3.16
N THR A 531 14.21 -4.64 2.12
CA THR A 531 15.50 -4.84 1.44
C THR A 531 16.32 -3.57 1.64
N PRO A 532 17.17 -3.51 2.67
CA PRO A 532 18.01 -2.33 2.96
C PRO A 532 18.99 -2.02 1.86
#